data_8b356b02eaa966f55acb9f8a1b4959da
#
_entry.id   8b356b02eaa966f55acb9f8a1b4959da
#
_cell.length_a   1.000
_cell.length_b   1.000
_cell.length_c   1.000
_cell.angle_alpha   90.00
_cell.angle_beta   90.00
_cell.angle_gamma   90.00
#
_symmetry.space_group_name_H-M   'P 1'
#
loop_
_entity.id
_entity.type
_entity.pdbx_description
1 polymer ?
#
loop_
_entity_poly.entity_id
_entity_poly.type
_entity_poly.pdbx_seq_one_letter_code
_entity_poly.pdbx_strand_id
1 'polypeptide(L)' 'KIFIPLDELVDFEKEKERLTKEKAKLEGEIKRVNGKLSNQGFLAKAPESLVNEEKAKKEKFEEMMKSVLERLENIEAKLK' A
#
# COMPACT_ATOMS: atom_id res chain seq x y z
N LYS A 1 -7.56 15.54 -31.08
CA LYS A 1 -8.04 14.96 -30.63
C LYS A 1 -7.72 13.69 -30.49
N ILE A 2 -6.95 13.14 -30.85
CA ILE A 2 -6.78 11.94 -30.82
C ILE A 2 -5.60 11.48 -30.24
N PHE A 3 -4.71 12.01 -29.88
CA PHE A 3 -3.62 11.63 -29.35
C PHE A 3 -3.75 10.74 -28.23
N ILE A 4 -4.66 10.21 -27.93
CA ILE A 4 -4.87 9.28 -26.90
C ILE A 4 -3.84 8.21 -26.70
N PRO A 5 -3.30 7.54 -27.69
CA PRO A 5 -2.29 6.50 -27.49
C PRO A 5 -1.06 7.01 -26.74
N LEU A 6 -0.65 8.22 -27.04
CA LEU A 6 0.48 8.79 -26.34
C LEU A 6 0.14 9.05 -24.87
N ASP A 7 -1.07 9.52 -24.64
CA ASP A 7 -1.52 9.77 -23.30
C ASP A 7 -1.56 8.48 -22.49
N GLU A 8 -1.94 7.40 -23.14
CA GLU A 8 -1.99 6.13 -22.44
C GLU A 8 -0.61 5.68 -21.98
N LEU A 9 0.39 5.86 -22.82
CA LEU A 9 1.74 5.51 -22.45
C LEU A 9 2.23 6.35 -21.28
N VAL A 10 1.94 7.63 -21.33
CA VAL A 10 2.33 8.53 -20.25
C VAL A 10 1.60 8.15 -18.97
N ASP A 11 0.35 7.76 -19.12
CA ASP A 11 -0.45 7.36 -17.96
C ASP A 11 0.15 6.15 -17.25
N PHE A 12 0.64 5.18 -17.99
CA PHE A 12 1.23 4.00 -17.38
C PHE A 12 2.44 4.36 -16.53
N GLU A 13 3.29 5.24 -17.03
CA GLU A 13 4.46 5.67 -16.28
C GLU A 13 4.07 6.45 -15.05
N LYS A 14 3.13 7.35 -15.18
CA LYS A 14 2.64 8.13 -14.06
C LYS A 14 1.96 7.23 -13.03
N GLU A 15 1.20 6.26 -13.50
CA GLU A 15 0.53 5.34 -12.62
C GLU A 15 1.54 4.50 -11.84
N LYS A 16 2.58 4.05 -12.52
CA LYS A 16 3.62 3.30 -11.85
C LYS A 16 4.28 4.12 -10.76
N GLU A 17 4.58 5.38 -11.05
CA GLU A 17 5.17 6.28 -10.08
C GLU A 17 4.26 6.45 -8.88
N ARG A 18 2.99 6.70 -9.15
CA ARG A 18 2.00 6.88 -8.08
C ARG A 18 1.89 5.63 -7.23
N LEU A 19 1.81 4.48 -7.88
CA LEU A 19 1.69 3.21 -7.16
C LEU A 19 2.93 2.92 -6.34
N THR A 20 4.10 3.27 -6.86
CA THR A 20 5.34 3.08 -6.13
C THR A 20 5.36 3.94 -4.85
N LYS A 21 4.86 5.16 -4.96
CA LYS A 21 4.77 6.04 -3.80
C LYS A 21 3.76 5.50 -2.80
N GLU A 22 2.63 5.04 -3.28
CA GLU A 22 1.61 4.45 -2.43
C GLU A 22 2.15 3.21 -1.73
N LYS A 23 2.88 2.39 -2.46
CA LYS A 23 3.49 1.21 -1.89
C LYS A 23 4.41 1.58 -0.73
N ALA A 24 5.28 2.55 -0.95
CA ALA A 24 6.20 2.99 0.09
C ALA A 24 5.45 3.51 1.31
N LYS A 25 4.39 4.25 1.08
CA LYS A 25 3.57 4.78 2.15
C LYS A 25 2.92 3.66 2.94
N LEU A 26 2.33 2.71 2.22
CA LEU A 26 1.68 1.57 2.87
C LEU A 26 2.67 0.72 3.64
N GLU A 27 3.86 0.53 3.09
CA GLU A 27 4.90 -0.21 3.78
C GLU A 27 5.25 0.45 5.10
N GLY A 28 5.38 1.77 5.09
CA GLY A 28 5.66 2.51 6.29
C GLY A 28 4.57 2.36 7.33
N GLU A 29 3.33 2.42 6.88
CA GLU A 29 2.20 2.27 7.79
C GLU A 29 2.13 0.86 8.37
N ILE A 30 2.32 -0.13 7.52
CA ILE A 30 2.31 -1.53 7.98
C ILE A 30 3.43 -1.76 8.97
N LYS A 31 4.60 -1.21 8.71
CA LYS A 31 5.74 -1.35 9.59
C LYS A 31 5.44 -0.74 10.96
N ARG A 32 4.81 0.42 10.97
CA ARG A 32 4.44 1.08 12.22
C ARG A 32 3.46 0.24 13.01
N VAL A 33 2.43 -0.25 12.34
CA VAL A 33 1.41 -1.07 13.00
C VAL A 33 2.04 -2.36 13.51
N ASN A 34 2.89 -2.99 12.71
CA ASN A 34 3.60 -4.19 13.13
C ASN A 34 4.45 -3.93 14.37
N GLY A 35 5.14 -2.80 14.39
CA GLY A 35 5.96 -2.42 15.53
C GLY A 35 5.13 -2.29 16.79
N LYS A 36 3.97 -1.66 16.67
CA LYS A 36 3.06 -1.50 17.80
C LYS A 36 2.54 -2.84 18.28
N LEU A 37 2.10 -3.67 17.34
CA LEU A 37 1.53 -4.97 17.70
C LEU A 37 2.58 -5.94 18.22
N SER A 38 3.83 -5.73 17.88
CA SER A 38 4.92 -6.55 18.40
C SER A 38 5.41 -6.06 19.75
N ASN A 39 5.06 -4.84 20.11
CA ASN A 39 5.52 -4.25 21.36
C ASN A 39 4.66 -4.73 22.52
N GLN A 40 5.25 -5.53 23.40
CA GLN A 40 4.52 -6.08 24.52
C GLN A 40 4.04 -4.98 25.48
N GLY A 41 4.83 -3.94 25.62
CA GLY A 41 4.45 -2.81 26.44
C GLY A 41 3.19 -2.12 25.94
N PHE A 42 3.12 -1.95 24.63
CA PHE A 42 1.94 -1.37 24.01
C PHE A 42 0.72 -2.27 24.22
N LEU A 43 0.89 -3.57 23.96
CA LEU A 43 -0.21 -4.53 24.10
C LEU A 43 -0.70 -4.61 25.54
N ALA A 44 0.20 -4.46 26.49
CA ALA A 44 -0.16 -4.52 27.91
C ALA A 44 -0.90 -3.27 28.34
N LYS A 45 -0.54 -2.11 27.80
CA LYS A 45 -1.15 -0.84 28.20
C LYS A 45 -2.37 -0.47 27.37
N ALA A 46 -2.39 -0.85 26.11
CA ALA A 46 -3.50 -0.48 25.24
C ALA A 46 -4.74 -1.32 25.53
N PRO A 47 -5.92 -0.71 25.46
CA PRO A 47 -7.14 -1.48 25.62
C PRO A 47 -7.36 -2.40 24.43
N GLU A 48 -8.14 -3.44 24.65
CA GLU A 48 -8.41 -4.42 23.62
C GLU A 48 -9.00 -3.80 22.36
N SER A 49 -9.86 -2.82 22.54
CA SER A 49 -10.46 -2.16 21.38
C SER A 49 -9.40 -1.47 20.52
N LEU A 50 -8.41 -0.86 21.15
CA LEU A 50 -7.36 -0.19 20.40
C LEU A 50 -6.49 -1.20 19.68
N VAL A 51 -6.16 -2.31 20.34
CA VAL A 51 -5.39 -3.37 19.72
C VAL A 51 -6.14 -3.94 18.50
N ASN A 52 -7.43 -4.16 18.64
CA ASN A 52 -8.25 -4.66 17.55
C ASN A 52 -8.31 -3.67 16.40
N GLU A 53 -8.36 -2.37 16.70
CA GLU A 53 -8.34 -1.35 15.67
C GLU A 53 -7.03 -1.38 14.89
N GLU A 54 -5.92 -1.52 15.59
CA GLU A 54 -4.62 -1.59 14.92
C GLU A 54 -4.52 -2.84 14.04
N LYS A 55 -5.03 -3.96 14.52
CA LYS A 55 -5.05 -5.18 13.74
C LYS A 55 -5.89 -5.02 12.48
N ALA A 56 -7.03 -4.38 12.60
CA ALA A 56 -7.91 -4.12 11.47
C ALA A 56 -7.22 -3.22 10.45
N LYS A 57 -6.52 -2.20 10.93
CA LYS A 57 -5.77 -1.31 10.05
C LYS A 57 -4.67 -2.07 9.32
N LYS A 58 -3.97 -2.94 10.03
CA LYS A 58 -2.92 -3.74 9.42
C LYS A 58 -3.47 -4.58 8.27
N GLU A 59 -4.57 -5.27 8.52
CA GLU A 59 -5.21 -6.08 7.49
C GLU A 59 -5.58 -5.24 6.28
N LYS A 60 -6.17 -4.09 6.54
CA LYS A 60 -6.59 -3.20 5.47
C LYS A 60 -5.40 -2.72 4.64
N PHE A 61 -4.33 -2.33 5.32
CA PHE A 61 -3.14 -1.88 4.61
C PHE A 61 -2.50 -3.00 3.81
N GLU A 62 -2.50 -4.20 4.34
CA GLU A 62 -1.96 -5.35 3.63
C GLU A 62 -2.76 -5.64 2.37
N GLU A 63 -4.07 -5.55 2.46
CA GLU A 63 -4.93 -5.73 1.31
C GLU A 63 -4.66 -4.67 0.25
N MET A 64 -4.55 -3.42 0.67
CA MET A 64 -4.24 -2.34 -0.25
C MET A 64 -2.88 -2.53 -0.88
N MET A 65 -1.91 -2.96 -0.10
CA MET A 65 -0.57 -3.23 -0.60
C MET A 65 -0.60 -4.31 -1.66
N LYS A 66 -1.35 -5.37 -1.42
CA LYS A 66 -1.49 -6.44 -2.38
C LYS A 66 -2.04 -5.94 -3.70
N SER A 67 -3.08 -5.11 -3.64
CA SER A 67 -3.68 -4.52 -4.83
C SER A 67 -2.68 -3.66 -5.58
N VAL A 68 -1.92 -2.85 -4.84
CA VAL A 68 -0.91 -1.98 -5.44
C VAL A 68 0.16 -2.82 -6.14
N LEU A 69 0.61 -3.87 -5.48
CA LEU A 69 1.63 -4.75 -6.06
C LEU A 69 1.13 -5.42 -7.34
N GLU A 70 -0.11 -5.87 -7.34
CA GLU A 70 -0.69 -6.48 -8.52
C GLU A 70 -0.75 -5.50 -9.68
N ARG A 71 -1.16 -4.28 -9.40
CA ARG A 71 -1.23 -3.25 -10.43
C ARG A 71 0.14 -2.91 -10.97
N LEU A 72 1.12 -2.84 -10.08
CA LEU A 72 2.50 -2.55 -10.48
C LEU A 72 3.02 -3.65 -11.40
N GLU A 73 2.76 -4.90 -11.05
CA GLU A 73 3.17 -6.02 -11.90
C GLU A 73 2.54 -5.93 -13.27
N ASN A 74 1.26 -5.64 -13.33
CA ASN A 74 0.55 -5.52 -14.60
C ASN A 74 1.12 -4.39 -15.45
N ILE A 75 1.39 -3.26 -14.83
CA ILE A 75 1.94 -2.11 -15.55
C ILE A 75 3.33 -2.43 -16.06
N GLU A 76 4.16 -3.05 -15.25
CA GLU A 76 5.50 -3.42 -15.66
C GLU A 76 5.47 -4.39 -16.83
N ALA A 77 4.56 -5.33 -16.79
CA ALA A 77 4.42 -6.28 -17.87
C ALA A 77 4.00 -5.58 -19.16
N LYS A 78 3.14 -4.59 -19.06
CA LYS A 78 2.71 -3.84 -20.24
C LYS A 78 3.81 -2.94 -20.79
N LEU A 79 4.65 -2.42 -19.91
CA LEU A 79 5.74 -1.55 -20.34
C LEU A 79 6.89 -2.34 -20.98
N LYS A 80 6.99 -3.61 -20.68
CA LYS A 80 7.97 -4.44 -21.33
C LYS A 80 7.53 -4.77 -22.73
#